data_ee0f56fdc1220c74c92864a330b4e88d
#
_entry.id   ee0f56fdc1220c74c92864a330b4e88d
#
_cell.length_a   1.000
_cell.length_b   1.000
_cell.length_c   1.000
_cell.angle_alpha   90.00
_cell.angle_beta   90.00
_cell.angle_gamma   90.00
#
_symmetry.space_group_name_H-M   'P 1'
#
loop_
_entity.id
_entity.type
_entity.pdbx_description
1 polymer ?
#
loop_
_entity_poly.entity_id
_entity_poly.type
_entity_poly.pdbx_seq_one_letter_code
_entity_poly.pdbx_strand_id
1 'polypeptide(L)'
;MSNAKKTILLLEDNEERIQAFRRTVEKWGADYELRLWVEAPRMMAECAEAFPTAALIALDHDLNPQPGATTDPGTGLDVARFLGDFLPVCPVLIHSSNTDRVWSMHNELRFAGWTVDRVGPLGTDWIESSWQTSARHLLQAHSNSWTATLPGDHAARVARMRLSLDGLGLGDALGEMCSYRAAEAPRRLLDGELPAGPWFHTDDTEMAIAIAGVLKAHGLVHQDALAKRFARRFERQPDRGYGRMTRLQLREILSGANWRETSRNAFGGQGSKGNGSAMRVGPLGAYFAEDLERVADEARASSVVTHTHPEAVAGAIAVAVGAAMSWRLRPTPSADRAEWFFGETLRLTPPSDLRQRILLASQMPKDLPERSVAEALGCGELVTATDTVPFCLWMAAHCFQDFAEALGRTICVGGDCDTNAAIVGGMVALSVGRDGLPEDWLAAREPVVT
;
A
#
# COMPACT_ATOMS: atom_id res chain seq x y z
N MET A 1 -1.84 34.36 -0.02
CA MET A 1 -1.89 32.98 0.45
C MET A 1 -1.00 32.90 1.67
N SER A 2 -1.54 32.64 2.87
CA SER A 2 -0.75 32.46 4.09
C SER A 2 0.10 31.22 3.91
N ASN A 3 1.42 31.34 3.90
CA ASN A 3 2.31 30.17 3.93
C ASN A 3 2.01 29.39 5.21
N ALA A 4 1.62 28.12 5.10
CA ALA A 4 1.46 27.25 6.26
C ALA A 4 2.81 27.19 7.00
N LYS A 5 2.77 27.25 8.34
CA LYS A 5 3.97 27.16 9.16
C LYS A 5 4.63 25.80 8.99
N LYS A 6 5.95 25.79 9.03
CA LYS A 6 6.78 24.58 9.04
C LYS A 6 6.77 23.96 10.44
N THR A 7 6.33 22.72 10.58
CA THR A 7 6.18 22.07 11.87
C THR A 7 7.39 21.21 12.21
N ILE A 8 7.97 21.42 13.39
CA ILE A 8 8.98 20.55 13.99
C ILE A 8 8.23 19.57 14.89
N LEU A 9 8.30 18.28 14.57
CA LEU A 9 7.68 17.20 15.36
C LEU A 9 8.68 16.68 16.37
N LEU A 10 8.40 16.83 17.66
CA LEU A 10 9.34 16.50 18.75
C LEU A 10 8.77 15.42 19.66
N LEU A 11 9.54 14.35 19.89
CA LEU A 11 9.36 13.39 20.95
C LEU A 11 10.41 13.62 22.03
N GLU A 12 10.00 14.07 23.22
CA GLU A 12 10.87 14.37 24.36
C GLU A 12 10.03 14.44 25.63
N ASP A 13 10.47 13.84 26.71
CA ASP A 13 9.74 13.78 27.97
C ASP A 13 10.34 14.65 29.09
N ASN A 14 11.58 15.12 28.92
CA ASN A 14 12.26 15.96 29.90
C ASN A 14 11.84 17.41 29.78
N GLU A 15 11.20 17.95 30.81
CA GLU A 15 10.63 19.31 30.79
C GLU A 15 11.68 20.41 30.56
N GLU A 16 12.88 20.29 31.13
CA GLU A 16 13.95 21.28 30.93
C GLU A 16 14.40 21.33 29.47
N ARG A 17 14.54 20.15 28.85
CA ARG A 17 14.87 20.01 27.43
C ARG A 17 13.74 20.54 26.55
N ILE A 18 12.49 20.22 26.87
CA ILE A 18 11.31 20.72 26.16
C ILE A 18 11.32 22.25 26.11
N GLN A 19 11.59 22.91 27.25
CA GLN A 19 11.68 24.37 27.30
C GLN A 19 12.86 24.91 26.46
N ALA A 20 13.98 24.21 26.44
CA ALA A 20 15.12 24.59 25.60
C ALA A 20 14.79 24.45 24.11
N PHE A 21 14.12 23.35 23.69
CA PHE A 21 13.63 23.15 22.31
C PHE A 21 12.66 24.27 21.91
N ARG A 22 11.69 24.62 22.77
CA ARG A 22 10.75 25.72 22.52
C ARG A 22 11.48 27.03 22.26
N ARG A 23 12.37 27.43 23.17
CA ARG A 23 13.18 28.67 23.01
C ARG A 23 14.03 28.62 21.75
N THR A 24 14.56 27.48 21.37
CA THR A 24 15.41 27.32 20.19
C THR A 24 14.60 27.48 18.91
N VAL A 25 13.44 26.81 18.81
CA VAL A 25 12.56 26.91 17.63
C VAL A 25 11.93 28.30 17.50
N GLU A 26 11.54 28.95 18.60
CA GLU A 26 11.05 30.34 18.60
C GLU A 26 12.05 31.33 18.00
N LYS A 27 13.35 31.16 18.25
CA LYS A 27 14.42 31.97 17.64
C LYS A 27 14.54 31.78 16.13
N TRP A 28 13.94 30.73 15.55
CA TRP A 28 13.97 30.50 14.10
C TRP A 28 12.96 31.36 13.34
N GLY A 29 12.02 31.99 14.05
CA GLY A 29 11.04 32.91 13.49
C GLY A 29 9.63 32.38 13.40
N ALA A 30 8.70 33.21 12.98
CA ALA A 30 7.26 32.93 12.94
C ALA A 30 6.87 31.84 11.92
N ASP A 31 7.77 31.47 11.03
CA ASP A 31 7.55 30.44 10.01
C ASP A 31 7.62 29.00 10.55
N TYR A 32 8.10 28.84 11.78
CA TYR A 32 8.24 27.53 12.43
C TYR A 32 7.32 27.41 13.64
N GLU A 33 6.85 26.19 13.88
CA GLU A 33 6.13 25.82 15.09
C GLU A 33 6.59 24.46 15.60
N LEU A 34 6.45 24.23 16.90
CA LEU A 34 6.80 22.98 17.56
C LEU A 34 5.54 22.20 17.97
N ARG A 35 5.40 20.96 17.49
CA ARG A 35 4.41 20.00 17.97
C ARG A 35 5.13 18.95 18.79
N LEU A 36 4.71 18.77 20.04
CA LEU A 36 5.40 17.98 21.06
C LEU A 36 4.55 16.78 21.48
N TRP A 37 5.23 15.66 21.69
CA TRP A 37 4.72 14.48 22.38
C TRP A 37 5.72 14.01 23.44
N VAL A 38 5.20 13.52 24.55
CA VAL A 38 5.98 12.96 25.67
C VAL A 38 5.88 11.45 25.76
N GLU A 39 5.09 10.84 24.88
CA GLU A 39 4.84 9.41 24.81
C GLU A 39 4.82 8.94 23.35
N ALA A 40 5.48 7.81 23.06
CA ALA A 40 5.58 7.23 21.73
C ALA A 40 4.21 6.78 21.16
N PRO A 41 3.32 6.09 21.93
CA PRO A 41 2.03 5.68 21.40
C PRO A 41 1.16 6.85 20.92
N ARG A 42 1.20 7.97 21.66
CA ARG A 42 0.45 9.16 21.27
C ARG A 42 1.03 9.83 20.03
N MET A 43 2.36 9.93 19.94
CA MET A 43 3.01 10.43 18.72
C MET A 43 2.63 9.58 17.50
N MET A 44 2.69 8.25 17.61
CA MET A 44 2.32 7.35 16.52
C MET A 44 0.86 7.51 16.07
N ALA A 45 -0.06 7.78 16.99
CA ALA A 45 -1.46 8.00 16.67
C ALA A 45 -1.72 9.33 15.95
N GLU A 46 -0.96 10.38 16.25
CA GLU A 46 -1.29 11.75 15.86
C GLU A 46 -0.33 12.38 14.83
N CYS A 47 0.94 11.93 14.72
CA CYS A 47 1.95 12.65 13.94
C CYS A 47 1.70 12.65 12.43
N ALA A 48 1.02 11.64 11.91
CA ALA A 48 0.72 11.57 10.47
C ALA A 48 -0.14 12.73 9.97
N GLU A 49 -0.98 13.31 10.83
CA GLU A 49 -1.77 14.51 10.50
C GLU A 49 -0.91 15.75 10.23
N ALA A 50 0.27 15.82 10.86
CA ALA A 50 1.20 16.94 10.72
C ALA A 50 2.21 16.77 9.58
N PHE A 51 2.26 15.60 8.91
CA PHE A 51 3.20 15.35 7.82
C PHE A 51 3.14 16.37 6.66
N PRO A 52 1.98 16.92 6.27
CA PRO A 52 1.93 17.94 5.21
C PRO A 52 2.72 19.22 5.52
N THR A 53 2.93 19.54 6.80
CA THR A 53 3.69 20.73 7.24
C THR A 53 5.00 20.38 7.93
N ALA A 54 5.28 19.07 8.12
CA ALA A 54 6.47 18.61 8.81
C ALA A 54 7.75 19.04 8.08
N ALA A 55 8.63 19.71 8.79
CA ALA A 55 9.92 20.14 8.29
C ALA A 55 11.09 19.35 8.90
N LEU A 56 10.93 18.86 10.12
CA LEU A 56 11.88 18.04 10.84
C LEU A 56 11.14 17.18 11.85
N ILE A 57 11.57 15.94 12.04
CA ILE A 57 11.18 15.08 13.16
C ILE A 57 12.39 14.95 14.08
N ALA A 58 12.21 15.21 15.37
CA ALA A 58 13.24 15.07 16.39
C ALA A 58 12.82 14.02 17.43
N LEU A 59 13.67 13.01 17.65
CA LEU A 59 13.31 11.84 18.48
C LEU A 59 14.32 11.62 19.60
N ASP A 60 13.85 11.64 20.87
CA ASP A 60 14.54 10.94 21.96
C ASP A 60 14.17 9.46 21.95
N HIS A 61 15.03 8.62 22.52
CA HIS A 61 14.77 7.19 22.68
C HIS A 61 14.19 6.83 24.05
N ASP A 62 14.82 7.31 25.11
CA ASP A 62 14.54 6.89 26.49
C ASP A 62 13.48 7.82 27.09
N LEU A 63 12.22 7.39 27.06
CA LEU A 63 11.10 8.14 27.62
C LEU A 63 10.75 7.64 29.01
N ASN A 64 10.55 8.56 29.95
CA ASN A 64 10.12 8.24 31.29
C ASN A 64 8.59 8.42 31.44
N PRO A 65 7.92 7.57 32.22
CA PRO A 65 6.50 7.77 32.51
C PRO A 65 6.24 9.14 33.14
N GLN A 66 5.23 9.84 32.67
CA GLN A 66 4.82 11.09 33.25
C GLN A 66 4.29 10.89 34.69
N PRO A 67 4.42 11.85 35.60
CA PRO A 67 3.94 11.73 36.97
C PRO A 67 2.45 11.33 37.01
N GLY A 68 2.16 10.17 37.60
CA GLY A 68 0.81 9.61 37.69
C GLY A 68 0.36 8.76 36.51
N ALA A 69 1.18 8.58 35.48
CA ALA A 69 0.88 7.66 34.39
C ALA A 69 0.99 6.20 34.83
N THR A 70 0.04 5.37 34.37
CA THR A 70 0.01 3.92 34.63
C THR A 70 0.40 3.12 33.37
N THR A 71 0.59 3.78 32.24
CA THR A 71 0.93 3.19 30.94
C THR A 71 2.42 3.37 30.63
N ASP A 72 2.98 2.42 29.89
CA ASP A 72 4.33 2.51 29.33
C ASP A 72 4.38 3.63 28.29
N PRO A 73 5.30 4.61 28.42
CA PRO A 73 5.46 5.69 27.44
C PRO A 73 6.00 5.22 26.10
N GLY A 74 6.43 3.97 25.97
CA GLY A 74 7.09 3.45 24.77
C GLY A 74 8.49 4.03 24.58
N THR A 75 9.03 3.92 23.39
CA THR A 75 10.39 4.35 23.05
C THR A 75 10.47 5.09 21.71
N GLY A 76 11.52 5.89 21.51
CA GLY A 76 11.80 6.47 20.20
C GLY A 76 12.04 5.43 19.10
N LEU A 77 12.48 4.21 19.46
CA LEU A 77 12.62 3.11 18.50
C LEU A 77 11.26 2.64 17.98
N ASP A 78 10.21 2.65 18.80
CA ASP A 78 8.85 2.31 18.36
C ASP A 78 8.35 3.33 17.35
N VAL A 79 8.62 4.61 17.59
CA VAL A 79 8.31 5.70 16.63
C VAL A 79 9.15 5.56 15.36
N ALA A 80 10.44 5.23 15.45
CA ALA A 80 11.29 5.01 14.28
C ALA A 80 10.80 3.85 13.42
N ARG A 81 10.35 2.76 14.01
CA ARG A 81 9.72 1.64 13.32
C ARG A 81 8.39 2.03 12.67
N PHE A 82 7.56 2.75 13.40
CA PHE A 82 6.30 3.29 12.88
C PHE A 82 6.53 4.21 11.67
N LEU A 83 7.47 5.16 11.78
CA LEU A 83 7.87 6.03 10.66
C LEU A 83 8.40 5.24 9.48
N GLY A 84 8.97 4.07 9.72
CA GLY A 84 9.41 3.16 8.67
C GLY A 84 8.31 2.70 7.71
N ASP A 85 7.05 2.79 8.10
CA ASP A 85 5.90 2.49 7.24
C ASP A 85 5.50 3.65 6.34
N PHE A 86 6.03 4.84 6.64
CA PHE A 86 5.75 6.04 5.88
C PHE A 86 6.92 6.37 4.96
N LEU A 87 6.59 7.10 3.90
CA LEU A 87 7.61 7.70 3.08
C LEU A 87 8.20 8.92 3.76
N PRO A 88 9.50 9.17 3.57
CA PRO A 88 10.15 10.34 4.12
C PRO A 88 9.45 11.62 3.67
N VAL A 89 8.92 12.38 4.61
CA VAL A 89 8.29 13.69 4.36
C VAL A 89 9.21 14.85 4.75
N CYS A 90 10.15 14.57 5.66
CA CYS A 90 11.15 15.52 6.14
C CYS A 90 12.35 14.73 6.72
N PRO A 91 13.48 15.37 7.04
CA PRO A 91 14.57 14.70 7.73
C PRO A 91 14.22 14.36 9.17
N VAL A 92 14.94 13.39 9.75
CA VAL A 92 14.84 12.98 11.15
C VAL A 92 16.15 13.27 11.87
N LEU A 93 16.09 13.87 13.05
CA LEU A 93 17.23 14.11 13.93
C LEU A 93 17.04 13.35 15.24
N ILE A 94 17.86 12.33 15.47
CA ILE A 94 17.80 11.53 16.70
C ILE A 94 18.70 12.19 17.76
N HIS A 95 18.17 12.35 18.97
CA HIS A 95 18.90 12.87 20.11
C HIS A 95 18.66 11.96 21.34
N SER A 96 19.65 11.21 21.69
CA SER A 96 19.62 10.34 22.90
C SER A 96 21.03 10.01 23.36
N SER A 97 21.20 9.78 24.65
CA SER A 97 22.45 9.27 25.25
C SER A 97 22.65 7.77 25.03
N ASN A 98 21.62 7.03 24.66
CA ASN A 98 21.64 5.59 24.48
C ASN A 98 22.23 5.21 23.09
N THR A 99 23.54 5.06 23.02
CA THR A 99 24.28 4.88 21.77
C THR A 99 23.78 3.70 20.94
N ASP A 100 23.49 2.55 21.56
CA ASP A 100 23.07 1.34 20.85
C ASP A 100 21.67 1.51 20.24
N ARG A 101 20.79 2.17 20.95
CA ARG A 101 19.43 2.43 20.50
C ARG A 101 19.36 3.53 19.44
N VAL A 102 20.21 4.54 19.57
CA VAL A 102 20.41 5.56 18.52
C VAL A 102 20.79 4.90 17.18
N TRP A 103 21.71 3.93 17.20
CA TRP A 103 22.07 3.16 16.02
C TRP A 103 20.92 2.32 15.48
N SER A 104 20.14 1.70 16.35
CA SER A 104 18.96 0.93 15.95
C SER A 104 17.93 1.82 15.24
N MET A 105 17.57 2.98 15.84
CA MET A 105 16.66 3.96 15.24
C MET A 105 17.20 4.49 13.92
N HIS A 106 18.49 4.84 13.89
CA HIS A 106 19.13 5.35 12.66
C HIS A 106 19.07 4.33 11.52
N ASN A 107 19.37 3.06 11.79
CA ASN A 107 19.34 2.01 10.77
C ASN A 107 17.92 1.73 10.29
N GLU A 108 16.94 1.66 11.19
CA GLU A 108 15.52 1.51 10.85
C GLU A 108 15.04 2.60 9.89
N LEU A 109 15.30 3.86 10.23
CA LEU A 109 14.90 5.00 9.42
C LEU A 109 15.68 5.09 8.09
N ARG A 110 16.99 4.85 8.13
CA ARG A 110 17.83 4.81 6.91
C ARG A 110 17.38 3.72 5.95
N PHE A 111 17.09 2.52 6.47
CA PHE A 111 16.55 1.43 5.66
C PHE A 111 15.21 1.83 5.01
N ALA A 112 14.38 2.57 5.73
CA ALA A 112 13.12 3.12 5.20
C ALA A 112 13.31 4.29 4.21
N GLY A 113 14.54 4.74 3.99
CA GLY A 113 14.87 5.82 3.05
C GLY A 113 14.82 7.22 3.63
N TRP A 114 14.60 7.37 4.95
CA TRP A 114 14.64 8.66 5.60
C TRP A 114 16.05 9.26 5.61
N THR A 115 16.14 10.57 5.46
CA THR A 115 17.36 11.33 5.76
C THR A 115 17.47 11.43 7.26
N VAL A 116 18.52 10.87 7.86
CA VAL A 116 18.68 10.78 9.31
C VAL A 116 20.04 11.29 9.72
N ASP A 117 20.05 12.13 10.73
CA ASP A 117 21.23 12.54 11.46
C ASP A 117 21.02 12.30 12.97
N ARG A 118 22.07 12.46 13.75
CA ARG A 118 22.05 12.18 15.19
C ARG A 118 22.94 13.15 15.95
N VAL A 119 22.48 13.53 17.13
CA VAL A 119 23.21 14.41 18.04
C VAL A 119 23.22 13.79 19.44
N GLY A 120 24.40 13.62 20.03
CA GLY A 120 24.51 13.23 21.44
C GLY A 120 24.22 14.42 22.36
N PRO A 121 23.43 14.22 23.44
CA PRO A 121 23.15 15.27 24.42
C PRO A 121 24.37 15.51 25.36
N LEU A 122 25.42 16.13 24.84
CA LEU A 122 26.66 16.40 25.55
C LEU A 122 26.72 17.86 25.99
N GLY A 123 26.92 18.09 27.29
CA GLY A 123 26.92 19.44 27.88
C GLY A 123 25.51 19.93 28.22
N THR A 124 25.43 21.16 28.74
CA THR A 124 24.16 21.77 29.20
C THR A 124 23.45 22.56 28.10
N ASP A 125 24.17 22.97 27.07
CA ASP A 125 23.70 23.83 25.95
C ASP A 125 23.62 23.10 24.61
N TRP A 126 23.62 21.76 24.62
CA TRP A 126 23.68 20.95 23.40
C TRP A 126 22.48 21.19 22.46
N ILE A 127 21.32 21.60 22.99
CA ILE A 127 20.12 21.91 22.19
C ILE A 127 20.34 23.22 21.40
N GLU A 128 20.82 24.24 22.06
CA GLU A 128 21.08 25.53 21.48
C GLU A 128 22.36 25.57 20.61
N SER A 129 23.21 24.56 20.70
CA SER A 129 24.48 24.44 19.95
C SER A 129 24.43 23.34 18.89
N SER A 130 24.81 22.10 19.26
CA SER A 130 24.97 21.00 18.31
C SER A 130 23.67 20.56 17.66
N TRP A 131 22.57 20.42 18.44
CA TRP A 131 21.27 20.06 17.89
C TRP A 131 20.74 21.12 16.93
N GLN A 132 20.78 22.38 17.32
CA GLN A 132 20.35 23.49 16.45
C GLN A 132 21.16 23.52 15.14
N THR A 133 22.46 23.28 15.19
CA THR A 133 23.34 23.27 14.02
C THR A 133 22.95 22.14 13.07
N SER A 134 22.81 20.89 13.57
CA SER A 134 22.40 19.75 12.77
C SER A 134 20.98 19.92 12.23
N ALA A 135 20.05 20.41 13.03
CA ALA A 135 18.68 20.67 12.58
C ALA A 135 18.63 21.67 11.43
N ARG A 136 19.34 22.79 11.53
CA ARG A 136 19.42 23.79 10.45
C ARG A 136 20.08 23.26 9.20
N HIS A 137 21.15 22.46 9.33
CA HIS A 137 21.80 21.81 8.20
C HIS A 137 20.83 20.86 7.47
N LEU A 138 20.09 20.04 8.21
CA LEU A 138 19.08 19.16 7.65
C LEU A 138 17.94 19.92 6.96
N LEU A 139 17.45 20.99 7.57
CA LEU A 139 16.41 21.84 6.99
C LEU A 139 16.87 22.51 5.69
N GLN A 140 18.12 22.98 5.61
CA GLN A 140 18.70 23.56 4.39
C GLN A 140 18.89 22.51 3.30
N ALA A 141 19.44 21.34 3.65
CA ALA A 141 19.66 20.25 2.71
C ALA A 141 18.32 19.73 2.15
N HIS A 142 17.28 19.67 2.99
CA HIS A 142 15.97 19.21 2.58
C HIS A 142 15.22 20.25 1.73
N SER A 143 15.39 21.54 1.97
CA SER A 143 14.79 22.60 1.14
C SER A 143 15.29 22.58 -0.31
N ASN A 144 16.46 22.00 -0.53
CA ASN A 144 17.06 21.77 -1.85
C ASN A 144 16.73 20.38 -2.43
N SER A 145 16.06 19.52 -1.67
CA SER A 145 15.65 18.21 -2.14
C SER A 145 14.30 18.29 -2.85
N TRP A 146 14.15 17.45 -3.88
CA TRP A 146 12.91 17.38 -4.65
C TRP A 146 11.72 16.97 -3.75
N THR A 147 10.78 17.88 -3.52
CA THR A 147 9.48 17.56 -2.96
C THR A 147 8.56 17.17 -4.10
N ALA A 148 8.05 15.93 -4.10
CA ALA A 148 7.05 15.52 -5.07
C ALA A 148 5.86 16.46 -4.99
N THR A 149 5.60 17.22 -6.07
CA THR A 149 4.40 18.04 -6.14
C THR A 149 3.22 17.08 -6.37
N LEU A 150 2.41 16.88 -5.32
CA LEU A 150 1.21 16.05 -5.44
C LEU A 150 0.20 16.69 -6.39
N PRO A 151 -0.58 15.89 -7.15
CA PRO A 151 -1.64 16.40 -8.00
C PRO A 151 -2.65 17.25 -7.20
N GLY A 152 -3.20 18.30 -7.82
CA GLY A 152 -4.18 19.15 -7.16
C GLY A 152 -5.46 18.42 -6.71
N ASP A 153 -5.78 17.29 -7.30
CA ASP A 153 -6.89 16.39 -6.99
C ASP A 153 -6.48 15.16 -6.15
N HIS A 154 -5.29 15.20 -5.53
CA HIS A 154 -4.70 14.07 -4.80
C HIS A 154 -5.65 13.46 -3.76
N ALA A 155 -6.35 14.28 -2.98
CA ALA A 155 -7.29 13.79 -1.97
C ALA A 155 -8.43 12.96 -2.58
N ALA A 156 -8.98 13.37 -3.73
CA ALA A 156 -10.00 12.63 -4.46
C ALA A 156 -9.46 11.31 -5.02
N ARG A 157 -8.22 11.31 -5.53
CA ARG A 157 -7.52 10.10 -6.00
C ARG A 157 -7.30 9.10 -4.86
N VAL A 158 -6.88 9.59 -3.69
CA VAL A 158 -6.70 8.76 -2.49
C VAL A 158 -8.03 8.16 -2.02
N ALA A 159 -9.11 8.93 -2.02
CA ALA A 159 -10.44 8.41 -1.65
C ALA A 159 -10.90 7.28 -2.59
N ARG A 160 -10.71 7.45 -3.88
CA ARG A 160 -11.02 6.43 -4.90
C ARG A 160 -10.13 5.20 -4.79
N MET A 161 -8.83 5.38 -4.60
CA MET A 161 -7.87 4.32 -4.30
C MET A 161 -8.29 3.50 -3.07
N ARG A 162 -8.73 4.19 -2.01
CA ARG A 162 -9.20 3.54 -0.79
C ARG A 162 -10.42 2.67 -1.03
N LEU A 163 -11.38 3.12 -1.85
CA LEU A 163 -12.55 2.33 -2.21
C LEU A 163 -12.17 1.00 -2.89
N SER A 164 -11.22 1.05 -3.85
CA SER A 164 -10.69 -0.16 -4.48
C SER A 164 -9.98 -1.08 -3.48
N LEU A 165 -9.19 -0.49 -2.58
CA LEU A 165 -8.47 -1.25 -1.55
C LEU A 165 -9.43 -1.90 -0.54
N ASP A 166 -10.53 -1.25 -0.19
CA ASP A 166 -11.55 -1.84 0.67
C ASP A 166 -12.23 -3.04 0.01
N GLY A 167 -12.57 -2.93 -1.29
CA GLY A 167 -13.13 -4.05 -2.05
C GLY A 167 -12.14 -5.19 -2.27
N LEU A 168 -10.86 -4.88 -2.56
CA LEU A 168 -9.78 -5.85 -2.69
C LEU A 168 -9.61 -6.63 -1.37
N GLY A 169 -9.50 -5.94 -0.25
CA GLY A 169 -9.29 -6.57 1.05
C GLY A 169 -10.52 -7.37 1.54
N LEU A 170 -11.74 -7.03 1.10
CA LEU A 170 -12.92 -7.86 1.33
C LEU A 170 -12.85 -9.15 0.51
N GLY A 171 -12.49 -9.03 -0.77
CA GLY A 171 -12.38 -10.18 -1.66
C GLY A 171 -11.30 -11.15 -1.21
N ASP A 172 -10.10 -10.65 -0.92
CA ASP A 172 -8.97 -11.41 -0.39
C ASP A 172 -9.36 -12.18 0.88
N ALA A 173 -9.80 -11.47 1.92
CA ALA A 173 -10.11 -12.08 3.21
C ALA A 173 -11.25 -13.10 3.13
N LEU A 174 -12.29 -12.86 2.32
CA LEU A 174 -13.39 -13.81 2.14
C LEU A 174 -12.96 -15.02 1.29
N GLY A 175 -12.17 -14.78 0.24
CA GLY A 175 -11.59 -15.83 -0.60
C GLY A 175 -10.71 -16.79 0.19
N GLU A 176 -9.83 -16.26 1.03
CA GLU A 176 -8.97 -17.03 1.94
C GLU A 176 -9.80 -17.89 2.91
N MET A 177 -10.83 -17.30 3.53
CA MET A 177 -11.73 -18.03 4.43
C MET A 177 -12.46 -19.18 3.75
N CYS A 178 -12.75 -19.06 2.45
CA CYS A 178 -13.44 -20.09 1.67
C CYS A 178 -12.49 -21.17 1.12
N SER A 179 -11.21 -20.84 0.90
CA SER A 179 -10.19 -21.78 0.40
C SER A 179 -9.92 -22.94 1.37
N TYR A 180 -9.95 -22.69 2.67
CA TYR A 180 -9.69 -23.70 3.71
C TYR A 180 -10.94 -24.47 4.16
N ARG A 181 -12.14 -24.06 3.80
CA ARG A 181 -13.38 -24.72 4.19
C ARG A 181 -13.91 -25.50 3.00
N ALA A 182 -14.03 -26.82 3.17
CA ALA A 182 -14.49 -27.81 2.19
C ALA A 182 -15.56 -27.30 1.21
N ALA A 183 -15.77 -28.02 0.12
CA ALA A 183 -16.61 -27.74 -1.07
C ALA A 183 -18.03 -27.13 -0.84
N GLU A 184 -18.50 -27.03 0.40
CA GLU A 184 -19.79 -26.45 0.76
C GLU A 184 -19.73 -24.93 1.05
N ALA A 185 -18.56 -24.39 1.45
CA ALA A 185 -18.45 -22.97 1.84
C ALA A 185 -18.76 -21.99 0.68
N PRO A 186 -18.31 -22.24 -0.55
CA PRO A 186 -18.65 -21.38 -1.67
C PRO A 186 -20.15 -21.34 -1.99
N ARG A 187 -20.85 -22.49 -1.89
CA ARG A 187 -22.32 -22.56 -2.14
C ARG A 187 -23.10 -21.80 -1.09
N ARG A 188 -22.73 -21.94 0.19
CA ARG A 188 -23.36 -21.21 1.31
C ARG A 188 -23.24 -19.70 1.14
N LEU A 189 -22.13 -19.23 0.56
CA LEU A 189 -21.93 -17.81 0.27
C LEU A 189 -22.97 -17.27 -0.73
N LEU A 190 -23.32 -18.05 -1.77
CA LEU A 190 -24.38 -17.68 -2.71
C LEU A 190 -25.78 -17.68 -2.07
N ASP A 191 -25.98 -18.50 -1.04
CA ASP A 191 -27.19 -18.55 -0.23
C ASP A 191 -27.21 -17.43 0.86
N GLY A 192 -26.21 -16.54 0.89
CA GLY A 192 -26.07 -15.45 1.84
C GLY A 192 -25.50 -15.86 3.21
N GLU A 193 -25.01 -17.09 3.36
CA GLU A 193 -24.39 -17.56 4.59
C GLU A 193 -22.90 -17.19 4.62
N LEU A 194 -22.53 -16.23 5.45
CA LEU A 194 -21.15 -15.78 5.63
C LEU A 194 -20.38 -16.65 6.62
N PRO A 195 -19.07 -16.86 6.41
CA PRO A 195 -18.21 -17.45 7.43
C PRO A 195 -18.14 -16.53 8.66
N ALA A 196 -18.00 -17.13 9.86
CA ALA A 196 -17.83 -16.35 11.08
C ALA A 196 -16.52 -15.55 11.03
N GLY A 197 -16.56 -14.26 11.40
CA GLY A 197 -15.37 -13.41 11.52
C GLY A 197 -14.52 -13.71 12.77
N PRO A 198 -13.34 -13.06 12.91
CA PRO A 198 -12.76 -12.11 11.95
C PRO A 198 -12.19 -12.77 10.70
N TRP A 199 -12.28 -12.08 9.56
CA TRP A 199 -11.67 -12.50 8.30
C TRP A 199 -10.30 -11.84 8.14
N PHE A 200 -9.27 -12.66 7.99
CA PHE A 200 -7.89 -12.20 7.83
C PHE A 200 -7.53 -12.18 6.35
N HIS A 201 -6.93 -11.10 5.89
CA HIS A 201 -6.42 -10.97 4.55
C HIS A 201 -5.03 -11.60 4.38
N THR A 202 -4.60 -11.80 3.14
CA THR A 202 -3.32 -12.40 2.76
C THR A 202 -2.31 -11.35 2.26
N ASP A 203 -1.28 -11.80 1.53
CA ASP A 203 -0.29 -10.93 0.90
C ASP A 203 -0.88 -10.05 -0.22
N ASP A 204 -2.01 -10.42 -0.79
CA ASP A 204 -2.76 -9.61 -1.75
C ASP A 204 -3.03 -8.20 -1.19
N THR A 205 -3.69 -8.15 -0.05
CA THR A 205 -4.00 -6.89 0.64
C THR A 205 -2.75 -6.24 1.24
N GLU A 206 -1.84 -7.02 1.85
CA GLU A 206 -0.60 -6.49 2.42
C GLU A 206 0.21 -5.73 1.36
N MET A 207 0.36 -6.29 0.18
CA MET A 207 1.09 -5.65 -0.91
C MET A 207 0.31 -4.49 -1.54
N ALA A 208 -1.02 -4.57 -1.61
CA ALA A 208 -1.87 -3.46 -2.05
C ALA A 208 -1.80 -2.25 -1.10
N ILE A 209 -1.79 -2.47 0.23
CA ILE A 209 -1.57 -1.42 1.24
C ILE A 209 -0.20 -0.74 1.03
N ALA A 210 0.84 -1.51 0.70
CA ALA A 210 2.16 -0.93 0.41
C ALA A 210 2.11 0.02 -0.80
N ILE A 211 1.44 -0.38 -1.89
CA ILE A 211 1.23 0.47 -3.08
C ILE A 211 0.44 1.73 -2.70
N ALA A 212 -0.68 1.56 -2.00
CA ALA A 212 -1.52 2.68 -1.59
C ALA A 212 -0.76 3.69 -0.74
N GLY A 213 0.08 3.22 0.17
CA GLY A 213 0.94 4.08 0.98
C GLY A 213 1.98 4.85 0.16
N VAL A 214 2.57 4.23 -0.87
CA VAL A 214 3.51 4.91 -1.79
C VAL A 214 2.78 5.99 -2.59
N LEU A 215 1.62 5.67 -3.15
CA LEU A 215 0.83 6.64 -3.92
C LEU A 215 0.33 7.81 -3.08
N LYS A 216 -0.13 7.53 -1.85
CA LYS A 216 -0.56 8.57 -0.89
C LYS A 216 0.55 9.57 -0.60
N ALA A 217 1.78 9.13 -0.52
CA ALA A 217 2.89 10.00 -0.15
C ALA A 217 3.60 10.66 -1.34
N HIS A 218 3.64 10.01 -2.51
CA HIS A 218 4.41 10.51 -3.66
C HIS A 218 3.56 10.91 -4.87
N GLY A 219 2.30 10.49 -4.94
CA GLY A 219 1.48 10.69 -6.13
C GLY A 219 1.93 9.88 -7.37
N LEU A 220 2.89 8.98 -7.20
CA LEU A 220 3.43 8.10 -8.23
C LEU A 220 4.06 6.84 -7.61
N VAL A 221 4.37 5.82 -8.42
CA VAL A 221 5.11 4.63 -7.96
C VAL A 221 6.59 4.93 -7.86
N HIS A 222 7.04 5.19 -6.63
CA HIS A 222 8.46 5.28 -6.34
C HIS A 222 9.00 3.88 -6.04
N GLN A 223 9.64 3.24 -7.00
CA GLN A 223 10.01 1.83 -6.96
C GLN A 223 10.90 1.44 -5.77
N ASP A 224 11.90 2.26 -5.43
CA ASP A 224 12.80 1.97 -4.30
C ASP A 224 12.06 2.02 -2.95
N ALA A 225 11.14 2.96 -2.80
CA ALA A 225 10.27 3.05 -1.63
C ALA A 225 9.29 1.88 -1.58
N LEU A 226 8.72 1.48 -2.74
CA LEU A 226 7.81 0.36 -2.83
C LEU A 226 8.48 -0.97 -2.48
N ALA A 227 9.69 -1.21 -2.99
CA ALA A 227 10.47 -2.41 -2.67
C ALA A 227 10.73 -2.54 -1.16
N LYS A 228 11.16 -1.46 -0.53
CA LYS A 228 11.39 -1.40 0.93
C LYS A 228 10.10 -1.62 1.71
N ARG A 229 8.99 -1.02 1.26
CA ARG A 229 7.70 -1.14 1.94
C ARG A 229 7.14 -2.56 1.84
N PHE A 230 7.26 -3.22 0.69
CA PHE A 230 6.95 -4.65 0.56
C PHE A 230 7.76 -5.50 1.53
N ALA A 231 9.06 -5.30 1.58
CA ALA A 231 9.97 -6.04 2.45
C ALA A 231 9.62 -5.88 3.93
N ARG A 232 9.33 -4.65 4.39
CA ARG A 232 8.95 -4.37 5.77
C ARG A 232 7.60 -4.95 6.17
N ARG A 233 6.59 -4.89 5.28
CA ARG A 233 5.29 -5.51 5.57
C ARG A 233 5.42 -7.01 5.68
N PHE A 234 6.20 -7.64 4.79
CA PHE A 234 6.55 -9.05 4.89
C PHE A 234 7.27 -9.39 6.20
N GLU A 235 8.24 -8.58 6.64
CA GLU A 235 8.97 -8.79 7.91
C GLU A 235 8.03 -8.82 9.11
N ARG A 236 7.03 -7.93 9.15
CA ARG A 236 6.04 -7.86 10.22
C ARG A 236 5.04 -9.01 10.19
N GLN A 237 4.66 -9.46 9.02
CA GLN A 237 3.63 -10.47 8.82
C GLN A 237 4.05 -11.50 7.76
N PRO A 238 5.06 -12.34 8.05
CA PRO A 238 5.65 -13.25 7.06
C PRO A 238 4.71 -14.40 6.67
N ASP A 239 3.69 -14.67 7.48
CA ASP A 239 2.80 -15.83 7.34
C ASP A 239 1.46 -15.49 6.63
N ARG A 240 1.45 -14.39 5.86
CA ARG A 240 0.28 -13.92 5.09
C ARG A 240 0.16 -14.56 3.69
N GLY A 241 0.59 -15.77 3.46
CA GLY A 241 0.40 -16.44 2.17
C GLY A 241 1.45 -16.17 1.09
N TYR A 242 2.40 -15.23 1.31
CA TYR A 242 3.40 -14.86 0.30
C TYR A 242 3.99 -16.04 -0.46
N GLY A 243 3.99 -15.97 -1.79
CA GLY A 243 4.58 -16.98 -2.65
C GLY A 243 6.08 -17.20 -2.37
N ARG A 244 6.56 -18.42 -2.58
CA ARG A 244 7.95 -18.82 -2.27
C ARG A 244 9.01 -17.86 -2.85
N MET A 245 8.88 -17.46 -4.12
CA MET A 245 9.85 -16.58 -4.75
C MET A 245 9.77 -15.16 -4.17
N THR A 246 8.57 -14.64 -3.93
CA THR A 246 8.36 -13.35 -3.28
C THR A 246 9.00 -13.30 -1.89
N ARG A 247 8.83 -14.36 -1.08
CA ARG A 247 9.49 -14.48 0.24
C ARG A 247 11.02 -14.39 0.13
N LEU A 248 11.62 -15.06 -0.86
CA LEU A 248 13.07 -15.00 -1.07
C LEU A 248 13.51 -13.59 -1.44
N GLN A 249 12.87 -12.96 -2.42
CA GLN A 249 13.18 -11.60 -2.86
C GLN A 249 13.05 -10.59 -1.71
N LEU A 250 11.96 -10.66 -0.92
CA LEU A 250 11.73 -9.72 0.17
C LEU A 250 12.74 -9.89 1.30
N ARG A 251 13.19 -11.12 1.60
CA ARG A 251 14.29 -11.37 2.55
C ARG A 251 15.63 -10.82 2.06
N GLU A 252 15.94 -10.99 0.78
CA GLU A 252 17.14 -10.42 0.17
C GLU A 252 17.13 -8.89 0.24
N ILE A 253 15.98 -8.27 -0.05
CA ILE A 253 15.82 -6.80 0.06
C ILE A 253 16.01 -6.34 1.51
N LEU A 254 15.46 -7.06 2.50
CA LEU A 254 15.68 -6.79 3.93
C LEU A 254 17.15 -6.88 4.31
N SER A 255 17.89 -7.80 3.69
CA SER A 255 19.35 -7.95 3.89
C SER A 255 20.17 -6.90 3.14
N GLY A 256 19.53 -5.94 2.44
CA GLY A 256 20.21 -4.85 1.72
C GLY A 256 20.52 -5.13 0.25
N ALA A 257 20.03 -6.24 -0.31
CA ALA A 257 20.21 -6.54 -1.73
C ALA A 257 19.46 -5.53 -2.61
N ASN A 258 19.98 -5.32 -3.82
CA ASN A 258 19.35 -4.47 -4.81
C ASN A 258 18.09 -5.17 -5.37
N TRP A 259 16.91 -4.62 -5.13
CA TRP A 259 15.64 -5.20 -5.57
C TRP A 259 15.57 -5.40 -7.10
N ARG A 260 16.26 -4.56 -7.89
CA ARG A 260 16.29 -4.69 -9.35
C ARG A 260 17.00 -5.97 -9.79
N GLU A 261 18.04 -6.36 -9.05
CA GLU A 261 18.77 -7.59 -9.29
C GLU A 261 17.98 -8.81 -8.80
N THR A 262 17.44 -8.76 -7.59
CA THR A 262 16.63 -9.86 -7.03
C THR A 262 15.42 -10.17 -7.89
N SER A 263 14.70 -9.13 -8.35
CA SER A 263 13.53 -9.29 -9.20
C SER A 263 13.87 -9.84 -10.58
N ARG A 264 14.95 -9.33 -11.20
CA ARG A 264 15.40 -9.78 -12.52
C ARG A 264 15.93 -11.20 -12.50
N ASN A 265 16.63 -11.59 -11.43
CA ASN A 265 17.26 -12.91 -11.31
C ASN A 265 16.29 -14.02 -10.89
N ALA A 266 15.06 -13.67 -10.55
CA ALA A 266 14.02 -14.65 -10.21
C ALA A 266 13.86 -15.68 -11.34
N PHE A 267 13.65 -16.95 -10.96
CA PHE A 267 13.47 -18.05 -11.89
C PHE A 267 14.59 -18.17 -12.95
N GLY A 268 15.85 -18.05 -12.51
CA GLY A 268 17.01 -18.17 -13.39
C GLY A 268 17.14 -17.05 -14.42
N GLY A 269 16.67 -15.85 -14.09
CA GLY A 269 16.76 -14.68 -14.96
C GLY A 269 15.55 -14.48 -15.89
N GLN A 270 14.53 -15.35 -15.81
CA GLN A 270 13.30 -15.19 -16.59
C GLN A 270 12.31 -14.19 -15.96
N GLY A 271 12.50 -13.89 -14.67
CA GLY A 271 11.53 -13.14 -13.86
C GLY A 271 10.32 -13.97 -13.46
N SER A 272 9.55 -13.51 -12.49
CA SER A 272 8.31 -14.17 -12.07
C SER A 272 7.17 -13.86 -13.03
N LYS A 273 6.45 -14.90 -13.50
CA LYS A 273 5.20 -14.80 -14.26
C LYS A 273 3.95 -14.98 -13.39
N GLY A 274 4.13 -15.03 -12.05
CA GLY A 274 3.04 -15.19 -11.10
C GLY A 274 2.00 -14.07 -11.16
N ASN A 275 0.83 -14.33 -10.58
CA ASN A 275 -0.26 -13.36 -10.47
C ASN A 275 -0.04 -12.29 -9.38
N GLY A 276 1.01 -12.43 -8.55
CA GLY A 276 1.30 -11.56 -7.41
C GLY A 276 1.52 -10.07 -7.72
N SER A 277 1.80 -9.68 -8.97
CA SER A 277 1.80 -8.27 -9.35
C SER A 277 0.42 -7.77 -9.80
N ALA A 278 -0.45 -8.67 -10.29
CA ALA A 278 -1.81 -8.33 -10.71
C ALA A 278 -2.77 -8.20 -9.51
N MET A 279 -2.64 -9.08 -8.52
CA MET A 279 -3.53 -9.15 -7.35
C MET A 279 -3.64 -7.83 -6.57
N ARG A 280 -2.59 -7.01 -6.57
CA ARG A 280 -2.39 -5.84 -5.71
C ARG A 280 -2.60 -4.47 -6.37
N VAL A 281 -2.84 -4.41 -7.70
CA VAL A 281 -2.78 -3.14 -8.46
C VAL A 281 -4.13 -2.45 -8.69
N GLY A 282 -5.24 -3.03 -8.28
CA GLY A 282 -6.56 -2.40 -8.36
C GLY A 282 -6.58 -0.97 -7.80
N PRO A 283 -6.08 -0.73 -6.57
CA PRO A 283 -5.99 0.61 -5.99
C PRO A 283 -5.13 1.59 -6.79
N LEU A 284 -4.08 1.13 -7.46
CA LEU A 284 -3.25 1.95 -8.35
C LEU A 284 -4.06 2.39 -9.58
N GLY A 285 -4.77 1.48 -10.23
CA GLY A 285 -5.66 1.80 -11.35
C GLY A 285 -6.71 2.83 -10.95
N ALA A 286 -7.30 2.68 -9.77
CA ALA A 286 -8.24 3.64 -9.20
C ALA A 286 -7.60 5.03 -9.00
N TYR A 287 -6.37 5.11 -8.49
CA TYR A 287 -5.69 6.37 -8.23
C TYR A 287 -5.46 7.18 -9.53
N PHE A 288 -5.08 6.54 -10.62
CA PHE A 288 -4.78 7.18 -11.91
C PHE A 288 -5.92 7.11 -12.94
N ALA A 289 -7.15 6.80 -12.53
CA ALA A 289 -8.25 6.49 -13.43
C ALA A 289 -8.58 7.56 -14.48
N GLU A 290 -8.16 8.82 -14.30
CA GLU A 290 -8.33 9.89 -15.30
C GLU A 290 -7.39 9.76 -16.51
N ASP A 291 -6.25 9.07 -16.35
CA ASP A 291 -5.20 8.94 -17.37
C ASP A 291 -4.79 7.47 -17.53
N LEU A 292 -5.38 6.79 -18.51
CA LEU A 292 -5.17 5.35 -18.72
C LEU A 292 -3.76 5.00 -19.19
N GLU A 293 -3.07 5.88 -19.90
CA GLU A 293 -1.66 5.68 -20.27
C GLU A 293 -0.79 5.70 -19.00
N ARG A 294 -1.07 6.66 -18.13
CA ARG A 294 -0.41 6.74 -16.82
C ARG A 294 -0.69 5.51 -15.96
N VAL A 295 -1.91 4.97 -15.97
CA VAL A 295 -2.25 3.71 -15.31
C VAL A 295 -1.33 2.58 -15.76
N ALA A 296 -1.15 2.43 -17.08
CA ALA A 296 -0.31 1.37 -17.63
C ALA A 296 1.17 1.52 -17.25
N ASP A 297 1.71 2.74 -17.29
CA ASP A 297 3.10 3.02 -16.92
C ASP A 297 3.36 2.75 -15.43
N GLU A 298 2.47 3.22 -14.56
CA GLU A 298 2.60 3.05 -13.11
C GLU A 298 2.37 1.59 -12.68
N ALA A 299 1.46 0.85 -13.34
CA ALA A 299 1.27 -0.57 -13.13
C ALA A 299 2.52 -1.38 -13.52
N ARG A 300 3.13 -1.05 -14.65
CA ARG A 300 4.42 -1.60 -15.06
C ARG A 300 5.50 -1.32 -14.01
N ALA A 301 5.60 -0.07 -13.55
CA ALA A 301 6.57 0.34 -12.54
C ALA A 301 6.39 -0.43 -11.22
N SER A 302 5.13 -0.68 -10.81
CA SER A 302 4.80 -1.50 -9.62
C SER A 302 5.16 -2.97 -9.81
N SER A 303 4.84 -3.54 -10.99
CA SER A 303 5.06 -4.97 -11.27
C SER A 303 6.52 -5.36 -11.18
N VAL A 304 7.41 -4.61 -11.88
CA VAL A 304 8.82 -4.98 -12.04
C VAL A 304 9.62 -4.98 -10.73
N VAL A 305 9.06 -4.43 -9.66
CA VAL A 305 9.69 -4.48 -8.32
C VAL A 305 9.86 -5.92 -7.83
N THR A 306 8.95 -6.83 -8.22
CA THR A 306 8.98 -8.26 -7.84
C THR A 306 8.75 -9.21 -9.02
N HIS A 307 8.08 -8.76 -10.07
CA HIS A 307 7.64 -9.57 -11.20
C HIS A 307 8.05 -8.91 -12.52
N THR A 308 9.15 -9.37 -13.11
CA THR A 308 9.74 -8.80 -14.32
C THR A 308 9.37 -9.55 -15.60
N HIS A 309 8.74 -10.74 -15.48
CA HIS A 309 8.32 -11.50 -16.65
C HIS A 309 7.25 -10.73 -17.45
N PRO A 310 7.31 -10.69 -18.80
CA PRO A 310 6.35 -9.93 -19.62
C PRO A 310 4.87 -10.25 -19.35
N GLU A 311 4.54 -11.50 -19.11
CA GLU A 311 3.16 -11.93 -18.80
C GLU A 311 2.65 -11.35 -17.47
N ALA A 312 3.50 -11.30 -16.44
CA ALA A 312 3.12 -10.71 -15.15
C ALA A 312 2.94 -9.18 -15.26
N VAL A 313 3.83 -8.52 -16.01
CA VAL A 313 3.71 -7.09 -16.30
C VAL A 313 2.43 -6.78 -17.07
N ALA A 314 2.12 -7.60 -18.09
CA ALA A 314 0.89 -7.46 -18.86
C ALA A 314 -0.36 -7.66 -17.97
N GLY A 315 -0.32 -8.64 -17.04
CA GLY A 315 -1.38 -8.90 -16.07
C GLY A 315 -1.63 -7.72 -15.12
N ALA A 316 -0.57 -7.15 -14.57
CA ALA A 316 -0.66 -5.97 -13.72
C ALA A 316 -1.27 -4.77 -14.46
N ILE A 317 -0.84 -4.52 -15.71
CA ILE A 317 -1.41 -3.46 -16.55
C ILE A 317 -2.90 -3.71 -16.79
N ALA A 318 -3.27 -4.93 -17.21
CA ALA A 318 -4.64 -5.28 -17.51
C ALA A 318 -5.59 -5.08 -16.32
N VAL A 319 -5.20 -5.54 -15.12
CA VAL A 319 -5.99 -5.34 -13.90
C VAL A 319 -6.08 -3.88 -13.50
N ALA A 320 -4.98 -3.14 -13.56
CA ALA A 320 -5.00 -1.71 -13.22
C ALA A 320 -5.88 -0.90 -14.19
N VAL A 321 -5.81 -1.18 -15.50
CA VAL A 321 -6.69 -0.55 -16.50
C VAL A 321 -8.14 -0.98 -16.28
N GLY A 322 -8.42 -2.26 -16.00
CA GLY A 322 -9.75 -2.75 -15.65
C GLY A 322 -10.34 -2.02 -14.43
N ALA A 323 -9.54 -1.80 -13.39
CA ALA A 323 -9.95 -1.01 -12.22
C ALA A 323 -10.25 0.45 -12.58
N ALA A 324 -9.40 1.10 -13.37
CA ALA A 324 -9.66 2.45 -13.85
C ALA A 324 -10.93 2.53 -14.68
N MET A 325 -11.17 1.56 -15.56
CA MET A 325 -12.39 1.49 -16.40
C MET A 325 -13.64 1.21 -15.56
N SER A 326 -13.56 0.37 -14.53
CA SER A 326 -14.67 0.13 -13.58
C SER A 326 -15.15 1.44 -12.94
N TRP A 327 -14.22 2.34 -12.59
CA TRP A 327 -14.58 3.68 -12.13
C TRP A 327 -15.17 4.56 -13.20
N ARG A 328 -14.54 4.63 -14.38
CA ARG A 328 -14.93 5.53 -15.49
C ARG A 328 -16.29 5.19 -16.07
N LEU A 329 -16.64 3.90 -16.10
CA LEU A 329 -17.87 3.40 -16.70
C LEU A 329 -19.08 3.42 -15.76
N ARG A 330 -18.97 3.94 -14.52
CA ARG A 330 -20.09 4.03 -13.58
C ARG A 330 -21.36 4.67 -14.17
N PRO A 331 -21.28 5.78 -14.90
CA PRO A 331 -22.45 6.41 -15.50
C PRO A 331 -22.91 5.71 -16.79
N THR A 332 -22.15 4.74 -17.33
CA THR A 332 -22.44 4.12 -18.63
C THR A 332 -23.54 3.05 -18.48
N PRO A 333 -24.53 2.98 -19.38
CA PRO A 333 -25.50 1.90 -19.40
C PRO A 333 -24.85 0.52 -19.45
N SER A 334 -25.50 -0.47 -18.85
CA SER A 334 -24.92 -1.81 -18.70
C SER A 334 -24.61 -2.54 -20.02
N ALA A 335 -25.36 -2.25 -21.06
CA ALA A 335 -25.19 -2.91 -22.37
C ALA A 335 -23.83 -2.63 -23.04
N ASP A 336 -23.27 -1.43 -22.83
CA ASP A 336 -22.06 -0.98 -23.51
C ASP A 336 -20.79 -1.13 -22.64
N ARG A 337 -20.96 -1.45 -21.37
CA ARG A 337 -19.82 -1.45 -20.42
C ARG A 337 -18.75 -2.47 -20.75
N ALA A 338 -19.14 -3.70 -21.06
CA ALA A 338 -18.17 -4.76 -21.32
C ALA A 338 -17.32 -4.47 -22.56
N GLU A 339 -17.92 -3.91 -23.61
CA GLU A 339 -17.22 -3.53 -24.83
C GLU A 339 -16.15 -2.47 -24.55
N TRP A 340 -16.53 -1.37 -23.87
CA TRP A 340 -15.60 -0.30 -23.51
C TRP A 340 -14.52 -0.78 -22.51
N PHE A 341 -14.91 -1.60 -21.55
CA PHE A 341 -14.00 -2.17 -20.56
C PHE A 341 -12.90 -3.00 -21.21
N PHE A 342 -13.29 -3.96 -22.07
CA PHE A 342 -12.33 -4.80 -22.78
C PHE A 342 -11.58 -4.05 -23.87
N GLY A 343 -12.22 -3.09 -24.55
CA GLY A 343 -11.59 -2.28 -25.59
C GLY A 343 -10.35 -1.55 -25.06
N GLU A 344 -10.48 -0.81 -23.97
CA GLU A 344 -9.36 -0.09 -23.36
C GLU A 344 -8.35 -1.02 -22.68
N THR A 345 -8.82 -2.09 -22.03
CA THR A 345 -7.93 -3.08 -21.42
C THR A 345 -7.04 -3.74 -22.49
N LEU A 346 -7.61 -4.16 -23.61
CA LEU A 346 -6.85 -4.74 -24.72
C LEU A 346 -5.92 -3.73 -25.40
N ARG A 347 -6.35 -2.49 -25.54
CA ARG A 347 -5.53 -1.43 -26.15
C ARG A 347 -4.22 -1.22 -25.40
N LEU A 348 -4.27 -1.20 -24.07
CA LEU A 348 -3.13 -0.88 -23.21
C LEU A 348 -2.33 -2.09 -22.75
N THR A 349 -2.90 -3.29 -22.80
CA THR A 349 -2.17 -4.52 -22.46
C THR A 349 -1.14 -4.83 -23.55
N PRO A 350 0.16 -4.98 -23.21
CA PRO A 350 1.18 -5.32 -24.19
C PRO A 350 0.89 -6.64 -24.93
N PRO A 351 1.38 -6.81 -26.19
CA PRO A 351 1.35 -8.10 -26.89
C PRO A 351 1.93 -9.22 -26.02
N SER A 352 1.13 -10.25 -25.73
CA SER A 352 1.45 -11.35 -24.82
C SER A 352 0.42 -12.48 -24.98
N ASP A 353 0.69 -13.66 -24.42
CA ASP A 353 -0.29 -14.74 -24.33
C ASP A 353 -1.48 -14.32 -23.46
N LEU A 354 -1.22 -13.59 -22.39
CA LEU A 354 -2.26 -13.01 -21.53
C LEU A 354 -3.22 -12.12 -22.34
N ARG A 355 -2.71 -11.25 -23.22
CA ARG A 355 -3.56 -10.38 -24.06
C ARG A 355 -4.45 -11.20 -25.01
N GLN A 356 -3.97 -12.32 -25.55
CA GLN A 356 -4.79 -13.21 -26.38
C GLN A 356 -5.93 -13.85 -25.57
N ARG A 357 -5.65 -14.24 -24.31
CA ARG A 357 -6.69 -14.79 -23.42
C ARG A 357 -7.70 -13.71 -23.00
N ILE A 358 -7.29 -12.45 -22.81
CA ILE A 358 -8.22 -11.32 -22.58
C ILE A 358 -9.09 -11.09 -23.82
N LEU A 359 -8.54 -11.20 -25.04
CA LEU A 359 -9.32 -11.13 -26.27
C LEU A 359 -10.35 -12.27 -26.34
N LEU A 360 -9.98 -13.48 -25.96
CA LEU A 360 -10.94 -14.59 -25.84
C LEU A 360 -12.04 -14.27 -24.82
N ALA A 361 -11.66 -13.76 -23.63
CA ALA A 361 -12.62 -13.37 -22.59
C ALA A 361 -13.62 -12.30 -23.09
N SER A 362 -13.18 -11.33 -23.86
CA SER A 362 -14.04 -10.28 -24.42
C SER A 362 -15.09 -10.79 -25.42
N GLN A 363 -14.88 -11.97 -26.00
CA GLN A 363 -15.77 -12.60 -26.96
C GLN A 363 -16.74 -13.61 -26.31
N MET A 364 -16.53 -13.94 -25.03
CA MET A 364 -17.36 -14.89 -24.30
C MET A 364 -18.68 -14.25 -23.86
N PRO A 365 -19.83 -14.90 -24.13
CA PRO A 365 -21.14 -14.41 -23.69
C PRO A 365 -21.24 -14.27 -22.18
N LYS A 366 -21.95 -13.25 -21.73
CA LYS A 366 -22.15 -12.94 -20.28
C LYS A 366 -22.98 -13.98 -19.52
N ASP A 367 -23.75 -14.76 -20.21
CA ASP A 367 -24.65 -15.80 -19.67
C ASP A 367 -24.02 -17.20 -19.60
N LEU A 368 -22.72 -17.30 -19.94
CA LEU A 368 -21.98 -18.55 -19.74
C LEU A 368 -21.86 -18.83 -18.24
N PRO A 369 -21.96 -20.12 -17.83
CA PRO A 369 -21.61 -20.51 -16.46
C PRO A 369 -20.15 -20.18 -16.15
N GLU A 370 -19.89 -19.61 -14.98
CA GLU A 370 -18.54 -19.18 -14.57
C GLU A 370 -17.53 -20.32 -14.61
N ARG A 371 -17.96 -21.54 -14.30
CA ARG A 371 -17.11 -22.73 -14.38
C ARG A 371 -16.63 -22.99 -15.80
N SER A 372 -17.51 -22.84 -16.81
CA SER A 372 -17.12 -22.98 -18.22
C SER A 372 -16.17 -21.87 -18.68
N VAL A 373 -16.34 -20.66 -18.14
CA VAL A 373 -15.42 -19.57 -18.38
C VAL A 373 -14.05 -19.85 -17.76
N ALA A 374 -14.01 -20.34 -16.54
CA ALA A 374 -12.78 -20.72 -15.85
C ALA A 374 -12.06 -21.91 -16.52
N GLU A 375 -12.79 -22.91 -17.01
CA GLU A 375 -12.21 -24.00 -17.81
C GLU A 375 -11.51 -23.50 -19.07
N ALA A 376 -12.04 -22.44 -19.70
CA ALA A 376 -11.46 -21.86 -20.91
C ALA A 376 -10.32 -20.87 -20.63
N LEU A 377 -10.44 -20.05 -19.59
CA LEU A 377 -9.53 -18.94 -19.29
C LEU A 377 -8.53 -19.22 -18.17
N GLY A 378 -8.75 -20.27 -17.38
CA GLY A 378 -8.09 -20.48 -16.09
C GLY A 378 -8.79 -19.76 -14.96
N CYS A 379 -8.49 -20.15 -13.72
CA CYS A 379 -8.98 -19.53 -12.48
C CYS A 379 -7.89 -19.46 -11.38
N GLY A 380 -6.64 -19.39 -11.77
CA GLY A 380 -5.53 -19.23 -10.85
C GLY A 380 -4.91 -20.53 -10.32
N GLU A 381 -5.35 -21.73 -10.74
CA GLU A 381 -4.77 -23.00 -10.29
C GLU A 381 -3.26 -23.10 -10.51
N LEU A 382 -2.74 -22.44 -11.56
CA LEU A 382 -1.31 -22.37 -11.87
C LEU A 382 -0.59 -21.19 -11.18
N VAL A 383 -1.31 -20.35 -10.45
CA VAL A 383 -0.79 -19.15 -9.76
C VAL A 383 -0.01 -18.23 -10.71
N THR A 384 -0.43 -18.13 -11.97
CA THR A 384 0.19 -17.27 -12.99
C THR A 384 -0.77 -16.19 -13.45
N ALA A 385 -0.24 -15.05 -13.90
CA ALA A 385 -1.05 -13.96 -14.41
C ALA A 385 -1.94 -14.39 -15.58
N THR A 386 -1.43 -15.26 -16.47
CA THR A 386 -2.17 -15.79 -17.64
C THR A 386 -3.32 -16.72 -17.27
N ASP A 387 -3.24 -17.37 -16.10
CA ASP A 387 -4.25 -18.30 -15.59
C ASP A 387 -5.29 -17.62 -14.68
N THR A 388 -4.99 -16.41 -14.18
CA THR A 388 -5.80 -15.67 -13.22
C THR A 388 -6.56 -14.51 -13.86
N VAL A 389 -5.83 -13.63 -14.55
CA VAL A 389 -6.32 -12.29 -14.93
C VAL A 389 -7.48 -12.32 -15.94
N PRO A 390 -7.48 -13.16 -17.01
CA PRO A 390 -8.55 -13.12 -17.98
C PRO A 390 -9.92 -13.47 -17.38
N PHE A 391 -9.99 -14.46 -16.49
CA PHE A 391 -11.18 -14.81 -15.75
C PHE A 391 -11.66 -13.67 -14.84
N CYS A 392 -10.76 -13.08 -14.07
CA CYS A 392 -11.10 -11.95 -13.19
C CYS A 392 -11.63 -10.73 -13.96
N LEU A 393 -11.08 -10.43 -15.13
CA LEU A 393 -11.57 -9.37 -16.01
C LEU A 393 -12.96 -9.68 -16.55
N TRP A 394 -13.21 -10.95 -16.94
CA TRP A 394 -14.53 -11.37 -17.39
C TRP A 394 -15.58 -11.23 -16.28
N MET A 395 -15.25 -11.68 -15.07
CA MET A 395 -16.12 -11.54 -13.89
C MET A 395 -16.42 -10.06 -13.61
N ALA A 396 -15.41 -9.20 -13.56
CA ALA A 396 -15.60 -7.76 -13.31
C ALA A 396 -16.41 -7.07 -14.41
N ALA A 397 -16.23 -7.44 -15.68
CA ALA A 397 -16.96 -6.86 -16.79
C ALA A 397 -18.46 -7.22 -16.81
N HIS A 398 -18.85 -8.35 -16.22
CA HIS A 398 -20.21 -8.87 -16.27
C HIS A 398 -20.96 -8.83 -14.94
N CYS A 399 -20.25 -8.71 -13.79
CA CYS A 399 -20.84 -8.68 -12.44
C CYS A 399 -20.62 -7.32 -11.71
N PHE A 400 -20.63 -6.22 -12.42
CA PHE A 400 -20.28 -4.90 -11.89
C PHE A 400 -21.39 -4.16 -11.14
N GLN A 401 -22.56 -4.75 -10.95
CA GLN A 401 -23.72 -4.09 -10.31
C GLN A 401 -23.94 -4.52 -8.85
N ASP A 402 -23.46 -5.68 -8.48
CA ASP A 402 -23.62 -6.25 -7.15
C ASP A 402 -22.29 -6.83 -6.66
N PHE A 403 -21.78 -6.26 -5.58
CA PHE A 403 -20.49 -6.65 -5.03
C PHE A 403 -20.51 -8.05 -4.42
N ALA A 404 -21.57 -8.37 -3.67
CA ALA A 404 -21.70 -9.66 -2.99
C ALA A 404 -21.89 -10.80 -4.01
N GLU A 405 -22.74 -10.58 -5.03
CA GLU A 405 -22.92 -11.51 -6.14
C GLU A 405 -21.60 -11.75 -6.89
N ALA A 406 -20.88 -10.68 -7.22
CA ALA A 406 -19.60 -10.78 -7.94
C ALA A 406 -18.59 -11.65 -7.19
N LEU A 407 -18.42 -11.42 -5.88
CA LEU A 407 -17.49 -12.21 -5.07
C LEU A 407 -17.98 -13.64 -4.88
N GLY A 408 -19.26 -13.85 -4.58
CA GLY A 408 -19.84 -15.18 -4.41
C GLY A 408 -19.62 -16.05 -5.65
N ARG A 409 -19.95 -15.53 -6.83
CA ARG A 409 -19.75 -16.21 -8.13
C ARG A 409 -18.28 -16.48 -8.42
N THR A 410 -17.37 -15.54 -8.12
CA THR A 410 -15.93 -15.71 -8.31
C THR A 410 -15.37 -16.82 -7.42
N ILE A 411 -15.68 -16.81 -6.13
CA ILE A 411 -15.20 -17.78 -5.14
C ILE A 411 -15.76 -19.19 -5.41
N CYS A 412 -17.01 -19.28 -5.87
CA CYS A 412 -17.65 -20.59 -6.16
C CYS A 412 -17.00 -21.39 -7.27
N VAL A 413 -16.20 -20.77 -8.11
CA VAL A 413 -15.46 -21.47 -9.17
C VAL A 413 -14.30 -22.29 -8.61
N GLY A 414 -13.69 -21.82 -7.53
CA GLY A 414 -12.46 -22.39 -6.97
C GLY A 414 -11.20 -21.77 -7.57
N GLY A 415 -10.12 -22.54 -7.60
CA GLY A 415 -8.80 -22.05 -8.01
C GLY A 415 -8.14 -21.21 -6.92
N ASP A 416 -7.47 -20.12 -7.30
CA ASP A 416 -6.82 -19.15 -6.42
C ASP A 416 -7.86 -18.14 -5.88
N CYS A 417 -8.66 -18.61 -4.92
CA CYS A 417 -9.89 -17.93 -4.49
C CYS A 417 -9.64 -16.54 -3.90
N ASP A 418 -8.62 -16.39 -3.05
CA ASP A 418 -8.23 -15.11 -2.43
C ASP A 418 -7.79 -14.10 -3.49
N THR A 419 -6.84 -14.49 -4.36
CA THR A 419 -6.35 -13.65 -5.46
C THR A 419 -7.46 -13.29 -6.45
N ASN A 420 -8.27 -14.26 -6.90
CA ASN A 420 -9.37 -13.99 -7.83
C ASN A 420 -10.38 -13.00 -7.22
N ALA A 421 -10.78 -13.23 -5.98
CA ALA A 421 -11.72 -12.37 -5.28
C ALA A 421 -11.13 -11.00 -4.92
N ALA A 422 -9.83 -10.90 -4.61
CA ALA A 422 -9.12 -9.63 -4.43
C ALA A 422 -9.15 -8.77 -5.70
N ILE A 423 -8.80 -9.37 -6.85
CA ILE A 423 -8.80 -8.67 -8.14
C ILE A 423 -10.21 -8.21 -8.52
N VAL A 424 -11.20 -9.10 -8.47
CA VAL A 424 -12.60 -8.79 -8.80
C VAL A 424 -13.18 -7.76 -7.81
N GLY A 425 -12.97 -7.98 -6.51
CA GLY A 425 -13.44 -7.07 -5.46
C GLY A 425 -12.87 -5.66 -5.60
N GLY A 426 -11.58 -5.53 -5.89
CA GLY A 426 -10.92 -4.25 -6.13
C GLY A 426 -11.47 -3.47 -7.34
N MET A 427 -11.94 -4.16 -8.37
CA MET A 427 -12.57 -3.57 -9.55
C MET A 427 -14.06 -3.26 -9.32
N VAL A 428 -14.84 -4.23 -8.81
CA VAL A 428 -16.29 -4.08 -8.65
C VAL A 428 -16.65 -3.03 -7.60
N ALA A 429 -15.86 -2.91 -6.53
CA ALA A 429 -16.03 -1.83 -5.55
C ALA A 429 -16.05 -0.44 -6.21
N LEU A 430 -15.21 -0.23 -7.23
CA LEU A 430 -15.18 1.03 -7.99
C LEU A 430 -16.44 1.24 -8.82
N SER A 431 -17.10 0.19 -9.26
CA SER A 431 -18.35 0.27 -10.01
C SER A 431 -19.56 0.57 -9.11
N VAL A 432 -19.69 -0.14 -7.99
CA VAL A 432 -20.84 0.00 -7.09
C VAL A 432 -20.72 1.19 -6.13
N GLY A 433 -19.50 1.66 -5.83
CA GLY A 433 -19.25 2.73 -4.88
C GLY A 433 -19.26 2.24 -3.43
N ARG A 434 -19.05 3.17 -2.48
CA ARG A 434 -18.95 2.83 -1.04
C ARG A 434 -20.27 2.23 -0.50
N ASP A 435 -21.38 2.75 -0.95
CA ASP A 435 -22.74 2.32 -0.52
C ASP A 435 -23.09 0.92 -1.06
N GLY A 436 -22.39 0.44 -2.08
CA GLY A 436 -22.56 -0.91 -2.61
C GLY A 436 -21.71 -1.97 -1.91
N LEU A 437 -20.85 -1.60 -0.95
CA LEU A 437 -20.09 -2.55 -0.13
C LEU A 437 -20.90 -2.91 1.13
N PRO A 438 -21.11 -4.23 1.42
CA PRO A 438 -21.84 -4.63 2.61
C PRO A 438 -21.12 -4.20 3.91
N GLU A 439 -21.83 -3.48 4.79
CA GLU A 439 -21.27 -2.97 6.04
C GLU A 439 -20.87 -4.08 7.03
N ASP A 440 -21.65 -5.14 7.10
CA ASP A 440 -21.38 -6.33 7.91
C ASP A 440 -20.10 -7.07 7.46
N TRP A 441 -19.83 -7.08 6.15
CA TRP A 441 -18.57 -7.66 5.61
C TRP A 441 -17.38 -6.79 5.99
N LEU A 442 -17.51 -5.47 5.89
CA LEU A 442 -16.46 -4.54 6.30
C LEU A 442 -16.16 -4.63 7.81
N ALA A 443 -17.19 -4.91 8.62
CA ALA A 443 -17.03 -5.13 10.05
C ALA A 443 -16.42 -6.50 10.40
N ALA A 444 -16.66 -7.53 9.57
CA ALA A 444 -16.13 -8.88 9.78
C ALA A 444 -14.66 -9.01 9.35
N ARG A 445 -14.21 -8.19 8.41
CA ARG A 445 -12.82 -8.16 7.93
C ARG A 445 -11.90 -7.42 8.91
N GLU A 446 -10.67 -7.89 9.08
CA GLU A 446 -9.66 -7.12 9.83
C GLU A 446 -9.42 -5.72 9.20
N PRO A 447 -9.05 -4.71 9.99
CA PRO A 447 -8.84 -3.35 9.49
C PRO A 447 -7.73 -3.26 8.45
N VAL A 448 -8.00 -2.58 7.32
CA VAL A 448 -7.00 -2.23 6.31
C VAL A 448 -6.48 -0.82 6.61
N VAL A 449 -5.26 -0.73 7.09
CA VAL A 449 -4.61 0.53 7.48
C VAL A 449 -3.52 0.90 6.48
N THR A 450 -3.63 2.12 5.86
CA THR A 450 -2.68 2.66 4.87
C THR A 450 -1.86 3.80 5.44
#